data_9da47187f5b336b3091756ef0cdc6991
#
_entry.id   9da47187f5b336b3091756ef0cdc6991
#
_cell.length_a   1.000
_cell.length_b   1.000
_cell.length_c   1.000
_cell.angle_alpha   90.00
_cell.angle_beta   90.00
_cell.angle_gamma   90.00
#
_symmetry.space_group_name_H-M   'P 1'
#
loop_
_entity.id
_entity.type
_entity.pdbx_description
1 polymer ?
#
loop_
_entity_poly.entity_id
_entity_poly.type
_entity_poly.pdbx_seq_one_letter_code
_entity_poly.pdbx_strand_id
1 'polypeptide(L)'
;MRWNSILGSIGIVGIGFLFKYYETKFEFLSISMLYIVIFIMLFELILFLLNKYLFVGILINKVNINTNKSLKYNYKKIIYLFLFLILLILLFWNLIDIYDYQTNWKLLWLWLKGFLNPDFSDILNKPSIYMIYLDVFKLTYTSLYIGSIFAFFISLFMSEKLFSIYIFLPFRFFITLLKTIPVIVYYILFSTFSDVNFALLSSLIIIIFRTLSKQFAEVINKTDISIIKHWITLGYSRFFIYKNILIMKNIKEIISLIAFEFEGTFRNVITYGIFANINLYLLVKSYEKFAEYGKIVPIFLPAIILYFLTEIVYLFIKINLKKKILYLFLTKIKH
;
A
#
# COMPACT_ATOMS: atom_id res chain seq x y z
N MET A 1 6.31 -0.77 -8.59
CA MET A 1 7.41 -1.59 -8.01
C MET A 1 6.94 -2.76 -7.15
N ARG A 2 5.89 -2.65 -6.30
CA ARG A 2 5.43 -3.80 -5.47
C ARG A 2 5.12 -5.07 -6.29
N TRP A 3 4.44 -4.94 -7.40
CA TRP A 3 4.07 -6.07 -8.26
C TRP A 3 5.26 -6.71 -8.99
N ASN A 4 6.24 -5.91 -9.40
CA ASN A 4 7.43 -6.44 -10.10
C ASN A 4 8.31 -7.32 -9.20
N SER A 5 8.38 -7.03 -7.90
CA SER A 5 9.09 -7.90 -6.95
C SER A 5 8.37 -9.22 -6.73
N ILE A 6 7.04 -9.20 -6.72
CA ILE A 6 6.20 -10.39 -6.57
C ILE A 6 6.26 -11.24 -7.84
N LEU A 7 6.09 -10.62 -9.01
CA LEU A 7 6.15 -11.30 -10.30
C LEU A 7 7.52 -11.94 -10.54
N GLY A 8 8.60 -11.24 -10.17
CA GLY A 8 9.95 -11.77 -10.27
C GLY A 8 10.20 -12.97 -9.36
N SER A 9 9.55 -13.04 -8.19
CA SER A 9 9.66 -14.21 -7.30
C SER A 9 8.87 -15.43 -7.81
N ILE A 10 7.87 -15.23 -8.64
CA ILE A 10 7.10 -16.28 -9.30
C ILE A 10 7.87 -16.84 -10.52
N GLY A 11 9.03 -16.24 -10.87
CA GLY A 11 9.87 -16.71 -11.97
C GLY A 11 9.83 -15.84 -13.22
N ILE A 12 9.13 -14.72 -13.20
CA ILE A 12 9.17 -13.73 -14.28
C ILE A 12 10.47 -12.94 -14.15
N VAL A 13 11.18 -12.80 -15.26
CA VAL A 13 12.46 -12.10 -15.33
C VAL A 13 12.31 -10.68 -14.76
N GLY A 14 13.11 -10.37 -13.75
CA GLY A 14 13.09 -9.06 -13.08
C GLY A 14 13.88 -9.06 -11.78
N ILE A 15 13.88 -7.90 -11.09
CA ILE A 15 14.60 -7.72 -9.83
C ILE A 15 14.16 -8.73 -8.75
N GLY A 16 12.89 -9.13 -8.76
CA GLY A 16 12.37 -10.14 -7.82
C GLY A 16 12.99 -11.54 -8.05
N PHE A 17 13.36 -11.88 -9.27
CA PHE A 17 14.09 -13.11 -9.57
C PHE A 17 15.48 -13.12 -8.93
N LEU A 18 16.17 -11.99 -8.94
CA LEU A 18 17.47 -11.84 -8.27
C LEU A 18 17.34 -12.06 -6.76
N PHE A 19 16.27 -11.59 -6.13
CA PHE A 19 16.04 -11.84 -4.71
C PHE A 19 15.87 -13.32 -4.39
N LYS A 20 15.11 -14.04 -5.22
CA LYS A 20 14.92 -15.48 -5.04
C LYS A 20 16.22 -16.25 -5.30
N TYR A 21 16.98 -15.87 -6.33
CA TYR A 21 18.23 -16.52 -6.67
C TYR A 21 19.31 -16.33 -5.61
N TYR A 22 19.37 -15.16 -4.99
CA TYR A 22 20.34 -14.82 -3.96
C TYR A 22 19.79 -14.92 -2.52
N GLU A 23 18.67 -15.61 -2.32
CA GLU A 23 18.02 -15.76 -0.99
C GLU A 23 18.99 -16.30 0.08
N THR A 24 19.90 -17.18 -0.29
CA THR A 24 20.92 -17.76 0.60
C THR A 24 22.24 -16.97 0.67
N LYS A 25 22.44 -15.99 -0.24
CA LYS A 25 23.68 -15.21 -0.34
C LYS A 25 23.43 -13.73 -0.02
N PHE A 26 23.44 -13.41 1.28
CA PHE A 26 23.10 -12.06 1.76
C PHE A 26 23.97 -10.93 1.20
N GLU A 27 25.24 -11.19 0.90
CA GLU A 27 26.13 -10.20 0.30
C GLU A 27 25.60 -9.70 -1.06
N PHE A 28 25.20 -10.60 -1.94
CA PHE A 28 24.66 -10.22 -3.24
C PHE A 28 23.26 -9.62 -3.14
N LEU A 29 22.49 -10.06 -2.14
CA LEU A 29 21.17 -9.53 -1.88
C LEU A 29 21.25 -8.07 -1.39
N SER A 30 22.25 -7.74 -0.54
CA SER A 30 22.48 -6.37 -0.09
C SER A 30 22.87 -5.42 -1.22
N ILE A 31 23.69 -5.87 -2.16
CA ILE A 31 24.08 -5.09 -3.34
C ILE A 31 22.87 -4.80 -4.23
N SER A 32 22.06 -5.81 -4.55
CA SER A 32 20.84 -5.61 -5.35
C SER A 32 19.82 -4.69 -4.69
N MET A 33 19.71 -4.71 -3.36
CA MET A 33 18.92 -3.76 -2.60
C MET A 33 19.44 -2.33 -2.72
N LEU A 34 20.75 -2.14 -2.59
CA LEU A 34 21.38 -0.83 -2.69
C LEU A 34 21.10 -0.19 -4.05
N TYR A 35 21.19 -0.97 -5.14
CA TYR A 35 20.81 -0.50 -6.48
C TYR A 35 19.34 -0.05 -6.55
N ILE A 36 18.41 -0.78 -5.95
CA ILE A 36 17.00 -0.39 -5.94
C ILE A 36 16.80 0.91 -5.17
N VAL A 37 17.42 1.06 -4.00
CA VAL A 37 17.32 2.28 -3.18
C VAL A 37 17.86 3.48 -3.95
N ILE A 38 19.04 3.34 -4.57
CA ILE A 38 19.64 4.41 -5.40
C ILE A 38 18.70 4.75 -6.58
N PHE A 39 18.18 3.75 -7.28
CA PHE A 39 17.28 3.98 -8.42
C PHE A 39 16.01 4.71 -8.00
N ILE A 40 15.40 4.33 -6.87
CA ILE A 40 14.20 5.01 -6.34
C ILE A 40 14.53 6.44 -5.94
N MET A 41 15.66 6.68 -5.27
CA MET A 41 16.09 8.03 -4.90
C MET A 41 16.34 8.92 -6.12
N LEU A 42 17.00 8.40 -7.14
CA LEU A 42 17.21 9.10 -8.40
C LEU A 42 15.87 9.43 -9.09
N PHE A 43 14.94 8.49 -9.11
CA PHE A 43 13.62 8.71 -9.69
C PHE A 43 12.80 9.74 -8.91
N GLU A 44 12.82 9.70 -7.57
CA GLU A 44 12.17 10.73 -6.73
C GLU A 44 12.80 12.11 -6.94
N LEU A 45 14.13 12.17 -7.08
CA LEU A 45 14.83 13.43 -7.39
C LEU A 45 14.43 13.98 -8.76
N ILE A 46 14.35 13.12 -9.78
CA ILE A 46 13.87 13.50 -11.12
C ILE A 46 12.42 14.02 -11.04
N LEU A 47 11.54 13.31 -10.33
CA LEU A 47 10.15 13.75 -10.16
C LEU A 47 10.06 15.08 -9.40
N PHE A 48 10.90 15.28 -8.38
CA PHE A 48 10.98 16.56 -7.66
C PHE A 48 11.42 17.71 -8.59
N LEU A 49 12.45 17.49 -9.40
CA LEU A 49 12.92 18.47 -10.36
C LEU A 49 11.87 18.76 -11.44
N LEU A 50 11.23 17.74 -11.97
CA LEU A 50 10.13 17.88 -12.93
C LEU A 50 8.96 18.67 -12.32
N ASN A 51 8.59 18.33 -11.08
CA ASN A 51 7.52 19.04 -10.38
C ASN A 51 7.87 20.53 -10.17
N LYS A 52 9.09 20.79 -9.70
CA LYS A 52 9.56 22.17 -9.45
C LYS A 52 9.62 23.01 -10.73
N TYR A 53 10.15 22.46 -11.83
CA TYR A 53 10.41 23.23 -13.04
C TYR A 53 9.28 23.19 -14.08
N LEU A 54 8.51 22.09 -14.11
CA LEU A 54 7.46 21.89 -15.11
C LEU A 54 6.04 22.12 -14.55
N PHE A 55 5.71 21.61 -13.37
CA PHE A 55 4.33 21.63 -12.86
C PHE A 55 3.95 22.91 -12.10
N VAL A 56 4.86 23.55 -11.39
CA VAL A 56 4.56 24.75 -10.58
C VAL A 56 4.03 25.90 -11.45
N GLY A 57 4.39 25.95 -12.72
CA GLY A 57 3.90 26.99 -13.62
C GLY A 57 2.47 26.81 -14.15
N ILE A 58 1.85 25.64 -13.95
CA ILE A 58 0.48 25.35 -14.45
C ILE A 58 -0.58 25.82 -13.47
N LEU A 59 -0.30 25.77 -12.18
CA LEU A 59 -1.27 26.14 -11.13
C LEU A 59 -1.38 27.65 -10.92
N ILE A 60 -0.37 28.43 -11.29
CA ILE A 60 -0.33 29.90 -11.07
C ILE A 60 -1.01 30.68 -12.19
N ASN A 61 -1.23 30.12 -13.37
CA ASN A 61 -1.80 30.82 -14.53
C ASN A 61 -3.33 31.00 -14.50
N LYS A 62 -4.01 30.75 -13.41
CA LYS A 62 -5.49 30.91 -13.31
C LYS A 62 -5.95 32.33 -12.93
N VAL A 63 -5.07 33.30 -12.73
CA VAL A 63 -5.46 34.61 -12.16
C VAL A 63 -5.11 35.83 -12.99
N ASN A 64 -4.55 35.74 -14.18
CA ASN A 64 -4.31 36.94 -14.99
C ASN A 64 -4.95 36.86 -16.39
N ILE A 65 -6.22 37.23 -16.45
CA ILE A 65 -7.02 37.45 -17.68
C ILE A 65 -6.90 38.92 -18.10
N ASN A 66 -5.75 39.44 -18.27
CA ASN A 66 -5.58 40.72 -19.00
C ASN A 66 -4.10 41.00 -19.20
N THR A 67 -3.54 40.45 -20.25
CA THR A 67 -2.47 41.11 -21.00
C THR A 67 -2.30 40.38 -22.33
N ASN A 68 -2.33 41.12 -23.42
CA ASN A 68 -1.86 40.75 -24.74
C ASN A 68 -0.43 40.19 -24.66
N LYS A 69 -0.28 38.93 -24.31
CA LYS A 69 1.00 38.23 -24.41
C LYS A 69 1.00 37.45 -25.70
N SER A 70 1.63 38.03 -26.69
CA SER A 70 2.23 37.36 -27.83
C SER A 70 2.61 35.92 -27.48
N LEU A 71 2.28 35.01 -28.38
CA LEU A 71 2.64 33.61 -28.46
C LEU A 71 4.08 33.33 -27.96
N LYS A 72 4.30 33.38 -26.65
CA LYS A 72 5.40 32.64 -26.05
C LYS A 72 5.06 31.17 -26.22
N TYR A 73 5.60 30.61 -27.28
CA TYR A 73 5.54 29.18 -27.60
C TYR A 73 5.74 28.42 -26.32
N ASN A 74 4.69 27.70 -25.91
CA ASN A 74 4.65 27.08 -24.61
C ASN A 74 5.57 25.85 -24.64
N TYR A 75 6.90 26.07 -24.51
CA TYR A 75 7.95 25.04 -24.51
C TYR A 75 7.57 23.87 -23.57
N LYS A 76 6.77 24.15 -22.55
CA LYS A 76 6.21 23.12 -21.65
C LYS A 76 5.29 22.15 -22.37
N LYS A 77 4.46 22.61 -23.31
CA LYS A 77 3.60 21.72 -24.12
C LYS A 77 4.44 20.80 -25.01
N ILE A 78 5.54 21.31 -25.54
CA ILE A 78 6.46 20.53 -26.37
C ILE A 78 7.14 19.46 -25.54
N ILE A 79 7.58 19.77 -24.31
CA ILE A 79 8.18 18.80 -23.38
C ILE A 79 7.17 17.70 -23.02
N TYR A 80 5.90 18.05 -22.73
CA TYR A 80 4.87 17.06 -22.45
C TYR A 80 4.59 16.17 -23.66
N LEU A 81 4.52 16.75 -24.85
CA LEU A 81 4.32 15.99 -26.07
C LEU A 81 5.49 15.03 -26.32
N PHE A 82 6.71 15.49 -26.08
CA PHE A 82 7.91 14.66 -26.19
C PHE A 82 7.94 13.51 -25.18
N LEU A 83 7.62 13.80 -23.90
CA LEU A 83 7.48 12.75 -22.87
C LEU A 83 6.37 11.74 -23.19
N PHE A 84 5.25 12.22 -23.73
CA PHE A 84 4.15 11.36 -24.17
C PHE A 84 4.58 10.46 -25.34
N LEU A 85 5.33 11.01 -26.32
CA LEU A 85 5.88 10.22 -27.42
C LEU A 85 6.87 9.15 -26.94
N ILE A 86 7.75 9.48 -25.99
CA ILE A 86 8.65 8.48 -25.38
C ILE A 86 7.86 7.37 -24.71
N LEU A 87 6.83 7.71 -23.93
CA LEU A 87 5.97 6.71 -23.28
C LEU A 87 5.25 5.82 -24.31
N LEU A 88 4.77 6.40 -25.41
CA LEU A 88 4.18 5.66 -26.51
C LEU A 88 5.18 4.69 -27.15
N ILE A 89 6.40 5.14 -27.45
CA ILE A 89 7.46 4.29 -28.02
C ILE A 89 7.77 3.12 -27.08
N LEU A 90 7.93 3.39 -25.77
CA LEU A 90 8.17 2.35 -24.78
C LEU A 90 6.98 1.36 -24.67
N LEU A 91 5.75 1.85 -24.81
CA LEU A 91 4.56 1.00 -24.82
C LEU A 91 4.54 0.10 -26.06
N PHE A 92 4.81 0.63 -27.25
CA PHE A 92 4.89 -0.16 -28.47
C PHE A 92 6.01 -1.18 -28.41
N TRP A 93 7.17 -0.81 -27.88
CA TRP A 93 8.28 -1.75 -27.68
C TRP A 93 7.88 -2.94 -26.80
N ASN A 94 7.26 -2.66 -25.65
CA ASN A 94 6.75 -3.71 -24.77
C ASN A 94 5.66 -4.57 -25.44
N LEU A 95 4.80 -4.00 -26.30
CA LEU A 95 3.80 -4.75 -27.04
C LEU A 95 4.41 -5.71 -28.08
N ILE A 96 5.50 -5.31 -28.72
CA ILE A 96 6.26 -6.17 -29.64
C ILE A 96 6.86 -7.34 -28.87
N ASP A 97 7.50 -7.08 -27.73
CA ASP A 97 8.06 -8.13 -26.87
C ASP A 97 6.98 -9.11 -26.39
N ILE A 98 5.76 -8.61 -26.06
CA ILE A 98 4.63 -9.47 -25.67
C ILE A 98 4.16 -10.35 -26.84
N TYR A 99 4.19 -9.84 -28.07
CA TYR A 99 3.76 -10.60 -29.27
C TYR A 99 4.65 -11.83 -29.51
N ASP A 100 5.93 -11.74 -29.18
CA ASP A 100 6.89 -12.84 -29.34
C ASP A 100 6.74 -13.93 -28.26
N TYR A 101 6.00 -13.67 -27.16
CA TYR A 101 5.68 -14.70 -26.18
C TYR A 101 4.66 -15.69 -26.73
N GLN A 102 5.06 -16.95 -26.84
CA GLN A 102 4.17 -18.04 -27.22
C GLN A 102 3.11 -18.25 -26.12
N THR A 103 1.96 -17.63 -26.32
CA THR A 103 0.84 -17.77 -25.38
C THR A 103 0.17 -19.13 -25.58
N ASN A 104 0.13 -19.95 -24.55
CA ASN A 104 -0.57 -21.22 -24.58
C ASN A 104 -2.07 -21.03 -24.41
N TRP A 105 -2.76 -20.71 -25.50
CA TRP A 105 -4.19 -20.47 -25.52
C TRP A 105 -5.03 -21.65 -25.01
N LYS A 106 -4.55 -22.89 -25.19
CA LYS A 106 -5.23 -24.09 -24.67
C LYS A 106 -5.25 -24.10 -23.14
N LEU A 107 -4.12 -23.74 -22.51
CA LEU A 107 -4.01 -23.66 -21.05
C LEU A 107 -4.87 -22.53 -20.49
N LEU A 108 -4.87 -21.38 -21.14
CA LEU A 108 -5.74 -20.25 -20.77
C LEU A 108 -7.22 -20.63 -20.85
N TRP A 109 -7.60 -21.35 -21.90
CA TRP A 109 -8.99 -21.81 -22.07
C TRP A 109 -9.40 -22.84 -21.02
N LEU A 110 -8.53 -23.77 -20.68
CA LEU A 110 -8.76 -24.73 -19.59
C LEU A 110 -8.93 -24.01 -18.26
N TRP A 111 -8.09 -23.01 -18.00
CA TRP A 111 -8.18 -22.19 -16.79
C TRP A 111 -9.48 -21.40 -16.73
N LEU A 112 -9.88 -20.73 -17.82
CA LEU A 112 -11.15 -20.02 -17.92
C LEU A 112 -12.36 -20.96 -17.77
N LYS A 113 -12.31 -22.14 -18.36
CA LYS A 113 -13.37 -23.14 -18.22
C LYS A 113 -13.52 -23.61 -16.77
N GLY A 114 -12.40 -23.83 -16.08
CA GLY A 114 -12.42 -24.15 -14.64
C GLY A 114 -12.97 -22.98 -13.81
N PHE A 115 -12.65 -21.75 -14.17
CA PHE A 115 -13.15 -20.56 -13.49
C PHE A 115 -14.68 -20.39 -13.65
N LEU A 116 -15.24 -20.72 -14.83
CA LEU A 116 -16.67 -20.65 -15.10
C LEU A 116 -17.46 -21.82 -14.51
N ASN A 117 -16.80 -22.96 -14.26
CA ASN A 117 -17.42 -24.14 -13.67
C ASN A 117 -16.77 -24.46 -12.31
N PRO A 118 -17.11 -23.71 -11.24
CA PRO A 118 -16.51 -23.89 -9.93
C PRO A 118 -16.93 -25.20 -9.26
N ASP A 119 -15.95 -25.93 -8.74
CA ASP A 119 -16.16 -27.18 -7.97
C ASP A 119 -16.00 -26.91 -6.48
N PHE A 120 -17.11 -26.98 -5.75
CA PHE A 120 -17.17 -26.72 -4.31
C PHE A 120 -16.92 -27.97 -3.44
N SER A 121 -16.66 -29.11 -4.03
CA SER A 121 -16.56 -30.39 -3.31
C SER A 121 -15.54 -30.34 -2.16
N ASP A 122 -14.37 -29.74 -2.39
CA ASP A 122 -13.31 -29.70 -1.38
C ASP A 122 -13.60 -28.71 -0.24
N ILE A 123 -14.26 -27.59 -0.49
CA ILE A 123 -14.65 -26.64 0.56
C ILE A 123 -15.67 -27.25 1.50
N LEU A 124 -16.62 -27.99 0.96
CA LEU A 124 -17.68 -28.61 1.76
C LEU A 124 -17.15 -29.80 2.57
N ASN A 125 -16.19 -30.55 2.02
CA ASN A 125 -15.72 -31.81 2.61
C ASN A 125 -14.45 -31.66 3.46
N LYS A 126 -13.70 -30.54 3.35
CA LYS A 126 -12.43 -30.35 4.08
C LYS A 126 -12.51 -29.16 5.05
N PRO A 127 -12.91 -29.39 6.33
CA PRO A 127 -12.99 -28.31 7.32
C PRO A 127 -11.63 -27.62 7.59
N SER A 128 -10.52 -28.27 7.26
CA SER A 128 -9.18 -27.68 7.35
C SER A 128 -9.03 -26.39 6.54
N ILE A 129 -9.79 -26.23 5.45
CA ILE A 129 -9.74 -24.99 4.62
C ILE A 129 -10.21 -23.78 5.44
N TYR A 130 -11.24 -23.92 6.27
CA TYR A 130 -11.71 -22.81 7.12
C TYR A 130 -10.68 -22.40 8.17
N MET A 131 -9.91 -23.36 8.71
CA MET A 131 -8.82 -23.06 9.66
C MET A 131 -7.72 -22.23 8.99
N ILE A 132 -7.39 -22.53 7.74
CA ILE A 132 -6.41 -21.75 6.98
C ILE A 132 -6.86 -20.27 6.87
N TYR A 133 -8.15 -20.04 6.61
CA TYR A 133 -8.69 -18.67 6.54
C TYR A 133 -8.70 -17.95 7.88
N LEU A 134 -8.98 -18.67 8.97
CA LEU A 134 -8.87 -18.12 10.32
C LEU A 134 -7.44 -17.67 10.62
N ASP A 135 -6.44 -18.43 10.20
CA ASP A 135 -5.03 -18.06 10.40
C ASP A 135 -4.63 -16.86 9.55
N VAL A 136 -5.07 -16.79 8.29
CA VAL A 136 -4.90 -15.60 7.44
C VAL A 136 -5.54 -14.37 8.08
N PHE A 137 -6.76 -14.52 8.60
CA PHE A 137 -7.47 -13.42 9.26
C PHE A 137 -6.77 -12.97 10.54
N LYS A 138 -6.36 -13.91 11.41
CA LYS A 138 -5.58 -13.60 12.63
C LYS A 138 -4.32 -12.84 12.29
N LEU A 139 -3.57 -13.28 11.30
CA LEU A 139 -2.31 -12.69 10.89
C LEU A 139 -2.52 -11.26 10.34
N THR A 140 -3.56 -11.07 9.53
CA THR A 140 -3.96 -9.76 9.01
C THR A 140 -4.35 -8.80 10.13
N TYR A 141 -5.24 -9.25 11.02
CA TYR A 141 -5.74 -8.41 12.12
C TYR A 141 -4.62 -8.04 13.10
N THR A 142 -3.80 -9.02 13.50
CA THR A 142 -2.69 -8.78 14.43
C THR A 142 -1.66 -7.80 13.85
N SER A 143 -1.29 -7.98 12.58
CA SER A 143 -0.33 -7.09 11.92
C SER A 143 -0.90 -5.67 11.77
N LEU A 144 -2.18 -5.54 11.43
CA LEU A 144 -2.85 -4.24 11.32
C LEU A 144 -2.92 -3.54 12.68
N TYR A 145 -3.31 -4.25 13.72
CA TYR A 145 -3.44 -3.70 15.07
C TYR A 145 -2.11 -3.16 15.58
N ILE A 146 -1.06 -3.98 15.54
CA ILE A 146 0.28 -3.60 16.00
C ILE A 146 0.86 -2.48 15.13
N GLY A 147 0.78 -2.63 13.81
CA GLY A 147 1.29 -1.64 12.85
C GLY A 147 0.60 -0.29 12.97
N SER A 148 -0.72 -0.27 13.22
CA SER A 148 -1.47 0.99 13.41
C SER A 148 -1.14 1.69 14.72
N ILE A 149 -0.86 0.96 15.81
CA ILE A 149 -0.39 1.54 17.07
C ILE A 149 0.94 2.25 16.87
N PHE A 150 1.92 1.58 16.26
CA PHE A 150 3.21 2.21 15.97
C PHE A 150 3.07 3.41 15.03
N ALA A 151 2.22 3.29 14.02
CA ALA A 151 1.93 4.39 13.10
C ALA A 151 1.34 5.60 13.81
N PHE A 152 0.44 5.39 14.76
CA PHE A 152 -0.16 6.44 15.56
C PHE A 152 0.91 7.24 16.33
N PHE A 153 1.87 6.58 16.98
CA PHE A 153 2.92 7.28 17.73
C PHE A 153 3.90 8.00 16.81
N ILE A 154 4.33 7.38 15.72
CA ILE A 154 5.32 8.00 14.82
C ILE A 154 4.71 9.15 14.01
N SER A 155 3.46 9.07 13.62
CA SER A 155 2.81 10.17 12.88
C SER A 155 2.70 11.46 13.69
N LEU A 156 2.68 11.38 15.02
CA LEU A 156 2.81 12.55 15.90
C LEU A 156 4.09 13.34 15.59
N PHE A 157 5.24 12.65 15.54
CA PHE A 157 6.53 13.28 15.29
C PHE A 157 6.72 13.72 13.83
N MET A 158 5.97 13.14 12.90
CA MET A 158 6.00 13.49 11.47
C MET A 158 5.14 14.73 11.15
N SER A 159 4.41 15.29 12.10
CA SER A 159 3.55 16.44 11.89
C SER A 159 4.36 17.74 11.84
N GLU A 160 4.36 18.42 10.69
CA GLU A 160 4.99 19.75 10.47
C GLU A 160 4.36 20.84 11.36
N LYS A 161 3.12 20.66 11.74
CA LYS A 161 2.36 21.67 12.49
C LYS A 161 2.57 21.58 13.99
N LEU A 162 3.02 20.40 14.48
CA LEU A 162 3.29 20.17 15.89
C LEU A 162 4.76 20.32 16.27
N PHE A 163 5.66 19.99 15.36
CA PHE A 163 7.09 19.97 15.62
C PHE A 163 7.90 20.80 14.63
N SER A 164 9.09 21.24 15.07
CA SER A 164 10.04 21.95 14.24
C SER A 164 10.64 21.03 13.17
N ILE A 165 11.24 21.64 12.15
CA ILE A 165 11.87 20.94 11.03
C ILE A 165 12.91 19.92 11.48
N TYR A 166 13.66 20.23 12.55
CA TYR A 166 14.68 19.35 13.12
C TYR A 166 14.15 18.05 13.71
N ILE A 167 12.84 17.99 14.05
CA ILE A 167 12.18 16.80 14.59
C ILE A 167 11.42 16.08 13.49
N PHE A 168 10.54 16.76 12.77
CA PHE A 168 9.67 16.05 11.82
C PHE A 168 10.42 15.52 10.58
N LEU A 169 11.48 16.20 10.12
CA LEU A 169 12.20 15.81 8.92
C LEU A 169 12.96 14.49 9.06
N PRO A 170 13.71 14.22 10.16
CA PRO A 170 14.34 12.93 10.38
C PRO A 170 13.34 11.77 10.44
N PHE A 171 12.18 11.94 11.10
CA PHE A 171 11.16 10.90 11.16
C PHE A 171 10.53 10.62 9.79
N ARG A 172 10.28 11.66 8.98
CA ARG A 172 9.81 11.49 7.60
C ARG A 172 10.83 10.79 6.73
N PHE A 173 12.09 11.18 6.86
CA PHE A 173 13.19 10.54 6.14
C PHE A 173 13.29 9.06 6.50
N PHE A 174 13.26 8.73 7.80
CA PHE A 174 13.27 7.35 8.27
C PHE A 174 12.12 6.51 7.70
N ILE A 175 10.89 7.01 7.76
CA ILE A 175 9.73 6.31 7.18
C ILE A 175 9.85 6.17 5.66
N THR A 176 10.40 7.18 4.98
CA THR A 176 10.63 7.12 3.54
C THR A 176 11.68 6.05 3.20
N LEU A 177 12.77 5.96 3.95
CA LEU A 177 13.76 4.89 3.81
C LEU A 177 13.13 3.51 3.98
N LEU A 178 12.35 3.30 5.06
CA LEU A 178 11.63 2.04 5.24
C LEU A 178 10.69 1.73 4.07
N LYS A 179 10.10 2.74 3.44
CA LYS A 179 9.20 2.57 2.29
C LYS A 179 9.92 2.19 1.01
N THR A 180 11.19 2.55 0.83
CA THR A 180 11.97 2.17 -0.35
C THR A 180 12.31 0.69 -0.37
N ILE A 181 12.45 0.07 0.80
CA ILE A 181 12.80 -1.36 0.90
C ILE A 181 11.59 -2.22 0.52
N PRO A 182 11.73 -3.15 -0.45
CA PRO A 182 10.67 -4.09 -0.82
C PRO A 182 10.28 -4.99 0.35
N VAL A 183 9.00 -5.39 0.39
CA VAL A 183 8.46 -6.21 1.49
C VAL A 183 9.13 -7.56 1.62
N ILE A 184 9.41 -8.18 0.48
CA ILE A 184 10.05 -9.51 0.45
C ILE A 184 11.39 -9.51 1.18
N VAL A 185 12.08 -8.38 1.16
CA VAL A 185 13.36 -8.22 1.84
C VAL A 185 13.22 -8.27 3.36
N TYR A 186 12.19 -7.61 3.90
CA TYR A 186 11.87 -7.74 5.31
C TYR A 186 11.53 -9.18 5.67
N TYR A 187 10.75 -9.87 4.83
CA TYR A 187 10.43 -11.27 5.05
C TYR A 187 11.68 -12.14 5.06
N ILE A 188 12.56 -12.02 4.08
CA ILE A 188 13.82 -12.78 4.02
C ILE A 188 14.69 -12.50 5.25
N LEU A 189 14.83 -11.23 5.64
CA LEU A 189 15.61 -10.83 6.79
C LEU A 189 15.07 -11.48 8.08
N PHE A 190 13.77 -11.46 8.31
CA PHE A 190 13.19 -12.06 9.50
C PHE A 190 13.20 -13.60 9.45
N SER A 191 13.05 -14.20 8.28
CA SER A 191 13.05 -15.66 8.11
C SER A 191 14.41 -16.31 8.41
N THR A 192 15.49 -15.52 8.48
CA THR A 192 16.82 -16.04 8.82
C THR A 192 16.97 -16.42 10.29
N PHE A 193 16.20 -15.79 11.18
CA PHE A 193 16.33 -15.99 12.62
C PHE A 193 15.03 -16.29 13.34
N SER A 194 13.92 -16.40 12.59
CA SER A 194 12.60 -16.66 13.17
C SER A 194 11.77 -17.60 12.32
N ASP A 195 10.69 -18.13 12.91
CA ASP A 195 9.72 -18.95 12.20
C ASP A 195 9.04 -18.18 11.05
N VAL A 196 8.63 -18.92 10.03
CA VAL A 196 7.97 -18.41 8.82
C VAL A 196 6.77 -17.51 9.14
N ASN A 197 5.94 -17.91 10.09
CA ASN A 197 4.76 -17.11 10.48
C ASN A 197 5.15 -15.81 11.18
N PHE A 198 6.17 -15.82 12.04
CA PHE A 198 6.66 -14.63 12.70
C PHE A 198 7.37 -13.70 11.71
N ALA A 199 8.14 -14.24 10.77
CA ALA A 199 8.78 -13.46 9.72
C ALA A 199 7.76 -12.74 8.84
N LEU A 200 6.67 -13.43 8.48
CA LEU A 200 5.58 -12.85 7.72
C LEU A 200 4.84 -11.77 8.52
N LEU A 201 4.48 -12.06 9.78
CA LEU A 201 3.84 -11.11 10.68
C LEU A 201 4.67 -9.82 10.82
N SER A 202 5.96 -9.95 11.11
CA SER A 202 6.86 -8.82 11.32
C SER A 202 7.03 -7.97 10.06
N SER A 203 7.15 -8.60 8.89
CA SER A 203 7.22 -7.90 7.61
C SER A 203 5.94 -7.12 7.31
N LEU A 204 4.77 -7.69 7.61
CA LEU A 204 3.47 -7.03 7.45
C LEU A 204 3.30 -5.86 8.42
N ILE A 205 3.72 -6.00 9.67
CA ILE A 205 3.72 -4.90 10.66
C ILE A 205 4.51 -3.70 10.13
N ILE A 206 5.71 -3.93 9.59
CA ILE A 206 6.53 -2.84 9.04
C ILE A 206 5.86 -2.17 7.84
N ILE A 207 5.19 -2.94 6.97
CA ILE A 207 4.48 -2.37 5.82
C ILE A 207 3.36 -1.43 6.29
N ILE A 208 2.53 -1.91 7.20
CA ILE A 208 1.40 -1.16 7.73
C ILE A 208 1.90 0.08 8.47
N PHE A 209 2.86 -0.11 9.34
CA PHE A 209 3.49 0.95 10.10
C PHE A 209 4.00 2.09 9.21
N ARG A 210 4.83 1.80 8.20
CA ARG A 210 5.40 2.81 7.31
C ARG A 210 4.35 3.50 6.42
N THR A 211 3.28 2.76 6.05
CA THR A 211 2.22 3.30 5.19
C THR A 211 1.30 4.21 6.00
N LEU A 212 0.75 3.70 7.10
CA LEU A 212 -0.18 4.45 7.95
C LEU A 212 0.49 5.65 8.63
N SER A 213 1.76 5.56 9.05
CA SER A 213 2.47 6.70 9.64
C SER A 213 2.47 7.92 8.73
N LYS A 214 2.76 7.72 7.44
CA LYS A 214 2.74 8.80 6.46
C LYS A 214 1.34 9.32 6.22
N GLN A 215 0.38 8.43 6.03
CA GLN A 215 -1.02 8.80 5.77
C GLN A 215 -1.64 9.57 6.95
N PHE A 216 -1.42 9.12 8.19
CA PHE A 216 -1.89 9.83 9.39
C PHE A 216 -1.28 11.21 9.51
N ALA A 217 0.04 11.34 9.29
CA ALA A 217 0.71 12.64 9.30
C ALA A 217 0.14 13.58 8.22
N GLU A 218 -0.16 13.10 7.02
CA GLU A 218 -0.76 13.88 5.95
C GLU A 218 -2.17 14.37 6.31
N VAL A 219 -3.01 13.51 6.90
CA VAL A 219 -4.36 13.87 7.37
C VAL A 219 -4.27 14.96 8.46
N ILE A 220 -3.38 14.80 9.42
CA ILE A 220 -3.17 15.76 10.50
C ILE A 220 -2.69 17.11 9.94
N ASN A 221 -1.78 17.09 8.97
CA ASN A 221 -1.25 18.30 8.35
C ASN A 221 -2.28 19.07 7.48
N LYS A 222 -3.39 18.46 7.09
CA LYS A 222 -4.52 19.18 6.46
C LYS A 222 -5.28 20.07 7.44
N THR A 223 -5.21 19.81 8.75
CA THR A 223 -5.93 20.61 9.75
C THR A 223 -5.38 22.03 9.82
N ASP A 224 -6.23 23.01 10.02
CA ASP A 224 -5.86 24.42 10.10
C ASP A 224 -4.88 24.69 11.27
N ILE A 225 -3.83 25.44 10.98
CA ILE A 225 -2.79 25.78 11.96
C ILE A 225 -3.29 26.70 13.06
N SER A 226 -4.34 27.50 12.80
CA SER A 226 -4.96 28.40 13.77
C SER A 226 -5.50 27.63 14.98
N ILE A 227 -6.12 26.48 14.74
CA ILE A 227 -6.66 25.61 15.77
C ILE A 227 -5.53 25.11 16.68
N ILE A 228 -4.43 24.67 16.07
CA ILE A 228 -3.29 24.13 16.83
C ILE A 228 -2.66 25.23 17.70
N LYS A 229 -2.43 26.42 17.12
CA LYS A 229 -1.87 27.56 17.84
C LYS A 229 -2.76 27.95 19.02
N HIS A 230 -4.09 28.00 18.83
CA HIS A 230 -5.04 28.32 19.89
C HIS A 230 -4.88 27.38 21.09
N TRP A 231 -4.79 26.07 20.87
CA TRP A 231 -4.63 25.10 21.96
C TRP A 231 -3.23 25.15 22.61
N ILE A 232 -2.20 25.50 21.84
CA ILE A 232 -0.86 25.72 22.40
C ILE A 232 -0.83 26.95 23.31
N THR A 233 -1.50 28.04 22.93
CA THR A 233 -1.59 29.25 23.76
C THR A 233 -2.38 29.03 25.05
N LEU A 234 -3.32 28.07 25.07
CA LEU A 234 -4.00 27.62 26.28
C LEU A 234 -3.16 26.70 27.18
N GLY A 235 -1.89 26.43 26.82
CA GLY A 235 -0.97 25.64 27.64
C GLY A 235 -1.06 24.12 27.48
N TYR A 236 -1.86 23.62 26.53
CA TYR A 236 -1.98 22.17 26.31
C TYR A 236 -0.72 21.58 25.66
N SER A 237 -0.35 20.37 26.10
CA SER A 237 0.80 19.64 25.55
C SER A 237 0.54 19.19 24.11
N ARG A 238 1.61 19.10 23.30
CA ARG A 238 1.52 18.66 21.89
C ARG A 238 0.88 17.28 21.74
N PHE A 239 1.15 16.36 22.67
CA PHE A 239 0.54 15.03 22.67
C PHE A 239 -0.96 15.09 22.96
N PHE A 240 -1.40 15.94 23.89
CA PHE A 240 -2.84 16.16 24.16
C PHE A 240 -3.55 16.72 22.93
N ILE A 241 -2.97 17.73 22.28
CA ILE A 241 -3.51 18.34 21.07
C ILE A 241 -3.62 17.29 19.95
N TYR A 242 -2.57 16.49 19.77
CA TYR A 242 -2.56 15.41 18.78
C TYR A 242 -3.69 14.40 19.02
N LYS A 243 -3.73 13.80 20.22
CA LYS A 243 -4.68 12.73 20.56
C LYS A 243 -6.13 13.21 20.60
N ASN A 244 -6.40 14.30 21.32
CA ASN A 244 -7.79 14.70 21.65
C ASN A 244 -8.40 15.68 20.64
N ILE A 245 -7.57 16.37 19.88
CA ILE A 245 -8.07 17.39 18.95
C ILE A 245 -7.88 16.94 17.51
N LEU A 246 -6.64 16.69 17.10
CA LEU A 246 -6.32 16.40 15.69
C LEU A 246 -6.84 15.03 15.26
N ILE A 247 -6.62 13.99 16.07
CA ILE A 247 -7.12 12.64 15.77
C ILE A 247 -8.65 12.62 15.80
N MET A 248 -9.26 13.19 16.84
CA MET A 248 -10.73 13.18 16.98
C MET A 248 -11.42 13.98 15.88
N LYS A 249 -10.84 15.08 15.45
CA LYS A 249 -11.35 15.86 14.33
C LYS A 249 -11.32 15.08 13.02
N ASN A 250 -10.27 14.30 12.80
CA ASN A 250 -10.03 13.57 11.56
C ASN A 250 -10.33 12.07 11.69
N ILE A 251 -11.03 11.65 12.75
CA ILE A 251 -11.24 10.21 13.05
C ILE A 251 -11.87 9.42 11.90
N LYS A 252 -12.75 10.05 11.12
CA LYS A 252 -13.38 9.40 9.96
C LYS A 252 -12.36 9.06 8.87
N GLU A 253 -11.44 10.00 8.56
CA GLU A 253 -10.40 9.76 7.57
C GLU A 253 -9.42 8.71 8.08
N ILE A 254 -9.06 8.74 9.36
CA ILE A 254 -8.16 7.77 9.99
C ILE A 254 -8.75 6.36 9.95
N ILE A 255 -10.03 6.19 10.32
CA ILE A 255 -10.71 4.88 10.23
C ILE A 255 -10.79 4.42 8.79
N SER A 256 -11.06 5.32 7.84
CA SER A 256 -11.06 5.00 6.41
C SER A 256 -9.70 4.48 5.92
N LEU A 257 -8.61 5.09 6.39
CA LEU A 257 -7.26 4.66 6.05
C LEU A 257 -6.91 3.28 6.65
N ILE A 258 -7.32 3.04 7.91
CA ILE A 258 -7.12 1.73 8.55
C ILE A 258 -7.92 0.64 7.82
N ALA A 259 -9.16 0.91 7.43
CA ALA A 259 -9.99 -0.04 6.69
C ALA A 259 -9.41 -0.33 5.30
N PHE A 260 -8.92 0.70 4.60
CA PHE A 260 -8.23 0.53 3.32
C PHE A 260 -6.94 -0.29 3.46
N GLU A 261 -6.16 -0.05 4.53
CA GLU A 261 -4.93 -0.82 4.77
C GLU A 261 -5.24 -2.25 5.23
N PHE A 262 -6.39 -2.49 5.88
CA PHE A 262 -6.87 -3.85 6.18
C PHE A 262 -7.07 -4.67 4.89
N GLU A 263 -7.77 -4.10 3.91
CA GLU A 263 -7.96 -4.72 2.59
C GLU A 263 -6.62 -5.06 1.94
N GLY A 264 -5.73 -4.05 1.88
CA GLY A 264 -4.41 -4.21 1.31
C GLY A 264 -3.57 -5.29 2.02
N THR A 265 -3.65 -5.34 3.35
CA THR A 265 -2.92 -6.31 4.17
C THR A 265 -3.47 -7.72 4.00
N PHE A 266 -4.78 -7.89 3.98
CA PHE A 266 -5.42 -9.19 3.74
C PHE A 266 -4.98 -9.78 2.39
N ARG A 267 -4.99 -8.98 1.34
CA ARG A 267 -4.48 -9.35 0.02
C ARG A 267 -2.98 -9.68 0.05
N ASN A 268 -2.20 -8.91 0.79
CA ASN A 268 -0.78 -9.15 0.96
C ASN A 268 -0.48 -10.46 1.68
N VAL A 269 -1.24 -10.81 2.74
CA VAL A 269 -1.08 -12.09 3.45
C VAL A 269 -1.27 -13.27 2.50
N ILE A 270 -2.31 -13.23 1.66
CA ILE A 270 -2.55 -14.27 0.67
C ILE A 270 -1.41 -14.33 -0.35
N THR A 271 -0.96 -13.17 -0.86
CA THR A 271 0.09 -13.09 -1.88
C THR A 271 1.46 -13.49 -1.32
N TYR A 272 1.82 -12.99 -0.14
CA TYR A 272 3.10 -13.32 0.51
C TYR A 272 3.13 -14.72 1.10
N GLY A 273 1.98 -15.33 1.29
CA GLY A 273 1.87 -16.76 1.56
C GLY A 273 2.58 -17.64 0.53
N ILE A 274 2.79 -17.12 -0.69
CA ILE A 274 3.60 -17.77 -1.73
C ILE A 274 5.04 -17.99 -1.24
N PHE A 275 5.63 -17.02 -0.54
CA PHE A 275 7.00 -17.11 -0.03
C PHE A 275 7.08 -17.89 1.27
N ALA A 276 6.06 -17.75 2.11
CA ALA A 276 5.97 -18.40 3.40
C ALA A 276 5.49 -19.87 3.33
N ASN A 277 5.22 -20.40 2.12
CA ASN A 277 4.62 -21.74 1.95
C ASN A 277 3.37 -21.95 2.85
N ILE A 278 2.57 -20.90 3.02
CA ILE A 278 1.33 -20.99 3.78
C ILE A 278 0.38 -21.95 3.05
N ASN A 279 -0.36 -22.72 3.81
CA ASN A 279 -1.24 -23.79 3.36
C ASN A 279 -2.18 -23.40 2.21
N LEU A 280 -2.65 -22.15 2.15
CA LEU A 280 -3.51 -21.66 1.07
C LEU A 280 -2.80 -21.70 -0.30
N TYR A 281 -1.56 -21.22 -0.35
CA TYR A 281 -0.77 -21.25 -1.57
C TYR A 281 -0.44 -22.69 -2.00
N LEU A 282 -0.08 -23.53 -1.04
CA LEU A 282 0.19 -24.95 -1.33
C LEU A 282 -1.04 -25.65 -1.90
N LEU A 283 -2.23 -25.34 -1.40
CA LEU A 283 -3.49 -25.84 -1.95
C LEU A 283 -3.69 -25.37 -3.39
N VAL A 284 -3.59 -24.07 -3.66
CA VAL A 284 -3.73 -23.54 -5.01
C VAL A 284 -2.72 -24.17 -5.97
N LYS A 285 -1.46 -24.27 -5.54
CA LYS A 285 -0.40 -24.88 -6.35
C LYS A 285 -0.62 -26.38 -6.61
N SER A 286 -1.20 -27.09 -5.64
CA SER A 286 -1.58 -28.51 -5.83
C SER A 286 -2.66 -28.64 -6.90
N TYR A 287 -3.71 -27.79 -6.88
CA TYR A 287 -4.76 -27.81 -7.89
C TYR A 287 -4.26 -27.39 -9.29
N GLU A 288 -3.35 -26.42 -9.37
CA GLU A 288 -2.68 -26.08 -10.64
C GLU A 288 -1.91 -27.27 -11.19
N LYS A 289 -1.15 -27.97 -10.32
CA LYS A 289 -0.35 -29.14 -10.72
C LYS A 289 -1.20 -30.30 -11.26
N PHE A 290 -2.38 -30.49 -10.71
CA PHE A 290 -3.32 -31.54 -11.14
C PHE A 290 -4.34 -31.04 -12.19
N ALA A 291 -4.18 -29.80 -12.70
CA ALA A 291 -5.11 -29.15 -13.64
C ALA A 291 -6.57 -29.07 -13.16
N GLU A 292 -6.76 -29.05 -11.84
CA GLU A 292 -8.08 -28.95 -11.18
C GLU A 292 -8.48 -27.46 -11.01
N TYR A 293 -8.49 -26.70 -12.08
CA TYR A 293 -8.71 -25.25 -12.05
C TYR A 293 -10.08 -24.85 -11.49
N GLY A 294 -11.10 -25.72 -11.60
CA GLY A 294 -12.43 -25.50 -11.02
C GLY A 294 -12.43 -25.38 -9.49
N LYS A 295 -11.47 -25.95 -8.79
CA LYS A 295 -11.36 -25.89 -7.33
C LYS A 295 -10.66 -24.61 -6.83
N ILE A 296 -9.97 -23.88 -7.70
CA ILE A 296 -9.22 -22.67 -7.31
C ILE A 296 -10.18 -21.53 -6.94
N VAL A 297 -11.21 -21.30 -7.74
CA VAL A 297 -12.18 -20.22 -7.50
C VAL A 297 -12.92 -20.35 -6.18
N PRO A 298 -13.50 -21.51 -5.86
CA PRO A 298 -14.16 -21.74 -4.58
C PRO A 298 -13.25 -21.48 -3.38
N ILE A 299 -11.96 -21.82 -3.46
CA ILE A 299 -11.01 -21.53 -2.38
C ILE A 299 -10.92 -20.04 -2.08
N PHE A 300 -10.98 -19.15 -3.06
CA PHE A 300 -10.94 -17.70 -2.80
C PHE A 300 -12.28 -17.12 -2.32
N LEU A 301 -13.37 -17.85 -2.41
CA LEU A 301 -14.70 -17.37 -2.05
C LEU A 301 -14.82 -16.97 -0.57
N PRO A 302 -14.31 -17.73 0.43
CA PRO A 302 -14.30 -17.30 1.83
C PRO A 302 -13.52 -16.00 2.04
N ALA A 303 -12.43 -15.80 1.32
CA ALA A 303 -11.67 -14.55 1.36
C ALA A 303 -12.50 -13.37 0.84
N ILE A 304 -13.22 -13.56 -0.25
CA ILE A 304 -14.11 -12.55 -0.84
C ILE A 304 -15.24 -12.22 0.14
N ILE A 305 -15.87 -13.23 0.74
CA ILE A 305 -16.94 -13.04 1.73
C ILE A 305 -16.43 -12.26 2.95
N LEU A 306 -15.28 -12.64 3.50
CA LEU A 306 -14.65 -11.93 4.62
C LEU A 306 -14.37 -10.47 4.26
N TYR A 307 -13.88 -10.21 3.05
CA TYR A 307 -13.65 -8.87 2.55
C TYR A 307 -14.96 -8.05 2.51
N PHE A 308 -16.03 -8.58 1.93
CA PHE A 308 -17.32 -7.91 1.92
C PHE A 308 -17.87 -7.64 3.33
N LEU A 309 -17.71 -8.59 4.24
CA LEU A 309 -18.13 -8.41 5.64
C LEU A 309 -17.37 -7.26 6.31
N THR A 310 -16.06 -7.17 6.11
CA THR A 310 -15.25 -6.06 6.67
C THR A 310 -15.64 -4.70 6.07
N GLU A 311 -15.95 -4.64 4.79
CA GLU A 311 -16.44 -3.43 4.13
C GLU A 311 -17.80 -2.97 4.68
N ILE A 312 -18.73 -3.92 4.87
CA ILE A 312 -20.04 -3.65 5.50
C ILE A 312 -19.85 -3.11 6.92
N VAL A 313 -19.01 -3.74 7.73
CA VAL A 313 -18.70 -3.27 9.10
C VAL A 313 -18.09 -1.87 9.07
N TYR A 314 -17.16 -1.61 8.16
CA TYR A 314 -16.59 -0.27 7.97
C TYR A 314 -17.64 0.77 7.62
N LEU A 315 -18.53 0.49 6.66
CA LEU A 315 -19.62 1.39 6.27
C LEU A 315 -20.55 1.67 7.46
N PHE A 316 -20.88 0.64 8.25
CA PHE A 316 -21.71 0.78 9.45
C PHE A 316 -21.08 1.68 10.51
N ILE A 317 -19.78 1.50 10.78
CA ILE A 317 -19.01 2.36 11.70
C ILE A 317 -19.00 3.82 11.19
N LYS A 318 -18.76 4.02 9.89
CA LYS A 318 -18.72 5.34 9.26
C LYS A 318 -20.06 6.08 9.38
N ILE A 319 -21.17 5.37 9.17
CA ILE A 319 -22.53 5.94 9.28
C ILE A 319 -22.85 6.31 10.74
N ASN A 320 -22.54 5.41 11.68
CA ASN A 320 -22.81 5.67 13.11
C ASN A 320 -21.97 6.81 13.67
N LEU A 321 -20.69 6.90 13.28
CA LEU A 321 -19.85 8.04 13.62
C LEU A 321 -20.41 9.36 13.04
N LYS A 322 -21.00 9.33 11.85
CA LYS A 322 -21.63 10.51 11.26
C LYS A 322 -22.83 10.98 12.10
N LYS A 323 -23.69 10.05 12.53
CA LYS A 323 -24.84 10.35 13.39
C LYS A 323 -24.43 10.90 14.76
N LYS A 324 -23.44 10.27 15.41
CA LYS A 324 -22.96 10.69 16.74
C LYS A 324 -22.33 12.08 16.72
N ILE A 325 -21.55 12.42 15.67
CA ILE A 325 -20.98 13.77 15.53
C ILE A 325 -22.06 14.80 15.25
N LEU A 326 -23.07 14.49 14.45
CA LEU A 326 -24.20 15.37 14.18
C LEU A 326 -24.98 15.65 15.48
N TYR A 327 -25.22 14.63 16.29
CA TYR A 327 -25.89 14.76 17.59
C TYR A 327 -25.10 15.64 18.55
N LEU A 328 -23.79 15.45 18.67
CA LEU A 328 -22.90 16.29 19.50
C LEU A 328 -22.83 17.74 19.00
N PHE A 329 -22.98 17.99 17.72
CA PHE A 329 -23.01 19.33 17.14
C PHE A 329 -24.35 20.02 17.46
N LEU A 330 -25.46 19.29 17.35
CA LEU A 330 -26.80 19.82 17.65
C LEU A 330 -27.01 20.09 19.14
N THR A 331 -26.40 19.29 20.02
CA THR A 331 -26.45 19.56 21.49
C THR A 331 -25.59 20.75 21.90
N LYS A 332 -24.50 21.07 21.18
CA LYS A 332 -23.67 22.25 21.43
C LYS A 332 -24.29 23.57 20.93
N ILE A 333 -25.24 23.52 20.02
CA ILE A 333 -25.95 24.70 19.50
C ILE A 333 -27.13 25.06 20.45
N LYS A 334 -27.54 24.14 21.32
CA LYS A 334 -28.64 24.36 22.29
C LYS A 334 -28.17 24.91 23.65
N HIS A 335 -26.89 25.04 23.87
CA HIS A 335 -26.26 25.73 25.01
C HIS A 335 -25.40 26.89 24.52
#